data_5275821b91936f577fe50f4779a5d37f
#
_entry.id   5275821b91936f577fe50f4779a5d37f
#
_cell.length_a   1.000
_cell.length_b   1.000
_cell.length_c   1.000
_cell.angle_alpha   90.00
_cell.angle_beta   90.00
_cell.angle_gamma   90.00
#
_symmetry.space_group_name_H-M   'P 1'
#
loop_
_entity.id
_entity.type
_entity.pdbx_description
1 polymer ?
#
loop_
_entity_poly.entity_id
_entity_poly.type
_entity_poly.pdbx_seq_one_letter_code
_entity_poly.pdbx_strand_id
1 'polypeptide(L)'
;MARPTKFVEFKFCKSCHKELNYKNFRIVKPLTKGPNKGKLVAWTDIKGGKRFGKCKDCEVNRARDRYLDNPIPQMLSNSKVRAKKKGIPHNIDSSYLEKIWPKDNKCPVLGNKFEMGYKNGKSKNFSPSLDRIIPKKGYVYG
;
A
#
# COMPACT_ATOMS: atom_id res chain seq x y z
N MET A 1 16.71 27.35 17.29
CA MET A 1 15.33 27.37 17.83
C MET A 1 14.42 26.64 16.85
N ALA A 2 13.69 25.62 17.29
CA ALA A 2 12.70 24.92 16.45
C ALA A 2 11.48 25.83 16.27
N ARG A 3 11.07 26.10 15.03
CA ARG A 3 9.83 26.84 14.74
C ARG A 3 8.65 26.08 15.37
N PRO A 4 7.77 26.76 16.12
CA PRO A 4 6.57 26.12 16.67
C PRO A 4 5.73 25.58 15.51
N THR A 5 5.34 24.32 15.62
CA THR A 5 4.46 23.67 14.65
C THR A 5 3.07 24.30 14.77
N LYS A 6 2.70 25.13 13.80
CA LYS A 6 1.40 25.77 13.78
C LYS A 6 0.35 24.74 13.35
N PHE A 7 -0.69 24.55 14.15
CA PHE A 7 -1.82 23.73 13.77
C PHE A 7 -2.56 24.40 12.60
N VAL A 8 -2.78 23.67 11.54
CA VAL A 8 -3.51 24.14 10.36
C VAL A 8 -4.75 23.26 10.20
N GLU A 9 -5.92 23.86 10.29
CA GLU A 9 -7.19 23.13 10.18
C GLU A 9 -7.46 22.66 8.75
N PHE A 10 -7.11 23.48 7.77
CA PHE A 10 -7.26 23.19 6.34
C PHE A 10 -5.91 23.19 5.65
N LYS A 11 -5.76 22.35 4.64
CA LYS A 11 -4.53 22.17 3.90
C LYS A 11 -4.77 21.84 2.44
N PHE A 12 -3.90 22.32 1.56
CA PHE A 12 -3.90 21.99 0.15
C PHE A 12 -3.26 20.62 -0.11
N CYS A 13 -3.99 19.77 -0.83
CA CYS A 13 -3.43 18.55 -1.36
C CYS A 13 -2.54 18.85 -2.57
N LYS A 14 -1.28 18.43 -2.55
CA LYS A 14 -0.33 18.63 -3.65
C LYS A 14 -0.68 17.85 -4.92
N SER A 15 -1.61 16.92 -4.86
CA SER A 15 -1.97 16.06 -5.99
C SER A 15 -3.27 16.49 -6.66
N CYS A 16 -4.33 16.75 -5.90
CA CYS A 16 -5.62 17.19 -6.46
C CYS A 16 -5.86 18.70 -6.32
N HIS A 17 -4.93 19.44 -5.69
CA HIS A 17 -4.99 20.89 -5.46
C HIS A 17 -6.26 21.39 -4.75
N LYS A 18 -6.94 20.50 -4.02
CA LYS A 18 -8.10 20.84 -3.19
C LYS A 18 -7.65 21.24 -1.79
N GLU A 19 -8.30 22.29 -1.25
CA GLU A 19 -8.20 22.61 0.17
C GLU A 19 -9.10 21.67 0.97
N LEU A 20 -8.54 20.94 1.89
CA LEU A 20 -9.21 19.88 2.64
C LEU A 20 -8.88 19.99 4.12
N ASN A 21 -9.84 19.63 4.98
CA ASN A 21 -9.61 19.53 6.41
C ASN A 21 -8.45 18.55 6.70
N TYR A 22 -7.65 18.83 7.73
CA TYR A 22 -6.49 18.02 8.12
C TYR A 22 -6.82 16.52 8.32
N LYS A 23 -8.06 16.18 8.68
CA LYS A 23 -8.55 14.80 8.85
C LYS A 23 -8.49 13.99 7.54
N ASN A 24 -8.50 14.65 6.40
CA ASN A 24 -8.35 14.04 5.08
C ASN A 24 -6.90 13.69 4.74
N PHE A 25 -5.94 14.04 5.58
CA PHE A 25 -4.54 13.68 5.45
C PHE A 25 -4.18 12.58 6.43
N ARG A 26 -3.08 11.86 6.16
CA ARG A 26 -2.62 10.81 7.07
C ARG A 26 -2.07 11.45 8.34
N ILE A 27 -2.69 11.14 9.46
CA ILE A 27 -2.25 11.55 10.79
C ILE A 27 -1.29 10.47 11.28
N VAL A 28 -0.06 10.85 11.66
CA VAL A 28 0.97 9.85 11.95
C VAL A 28 1.11 9.58 13.44
N LYS A 29 1.17 10.57 14.29
CA LYS A 29 1.29 10.39 15.75
C LYS A 29 0.87 11.66 16.49
N PRO A 30 0.39 11.56 17.74
CA PRO A 30 0.26 12.71 18.61
C PRO A 30 1.66 13.31 18.88
N LEU A 31 1.75 14.62 18.94
CA LEU A 31 2.96 15.28 19.35
C LEU A 31 3.33 14.87 20.78
N THR A 32 4.57 14.42 20.97
CA THR A 32 5.06 13.96 22.27
C THR A 32 5.63 15.09 23.13
N LYS A 33 5.95 16.23 22.52
CA LYS A 33 6.61 17.37 23.18
C LYS A 33 6.01 18.72 22.72
N GLY A 34 6.12 19.74 23.55
CA GLY A 34 5.72 21.12 23.26
C GLY A 34 4.28 21.46 23.66
N PRO A 35 3.84 22.71 23.41
CA PRO A 35 2.54 23.24 23.86
C PRO A 35 1.34 22.51 23.22
N ASN A 36 1.56 21.78 22.12
CA ASN A 36 0.55 20.98 21.44
C ASN A 36 0.69 19.48 21.72
N LYS A 37 1.32 19.08 22.84
CA LYS A 37 1.43 17.68 23.28
C LYS A 37 0.04 17.01 23.28
N GLY A 38 -0.05 15.83 22.67
CA GLY A 38 -1.30 15.06 22.56
C GLY A 38 -2.18 15.45 21.37
N LYS A 39 -1.97 16.59 20.71
CA LYS A 39 -2.71 16.93 19.49
C LYS A 39 -2.20 16.10 18.31
N LEU A 40 -3.14 15.59 17.53
CA LEU A 40 -2.84 14.91 16.29
C LEU A 40 -2.49 15.97 15.23
N VAL A 41 -1.28 15.91 14.70
CA VAL A 41 -0.86 16.79 13.60
C VAL A 41 -0.74 15.99 12.31
N ALA A 42 -1.11 16.63 11.21
CA ALA A 42 -0.81 16.06 9.90
C ALA A 42 0.71 15.99 9.74
N TRP A 43 1.21 14.86 9.33
CA TRP A 43 2.65 14.59 9.17
C TRP A 43 3.42 15.62 8.34
N THR A 44 2.72 16.38 7.52
CA THR A 44 3.29 17.47 6.71
C THR A 44 3.80 18.65 7.50
N ASP A 45 3.42 18.78 8.76
CA ASP A 45 3.79 19.87 9.63
C ASP A 45 5.03 19.52 10.47
N ILE A 46 5.53 18.29 10.33
CA ILE A 46 6.77 17.82 10.96
C ILE A 46 7.94 18.07 10.01
N LYS A 47 9.02 18.65 10.54
CA LYS A 47 10.25 18.97 9.83
C LYS A 47 10.74 17.75 9.00
N GLY A 48 10.80 17.90 7.66
CA GLY A 48 11.18 16.82 6.75
C GLY A 48 10.04 16.07 6.05
N GLY A 49 8.79 16.36 6.38
CA GLY A 49 7.60 15.67 5.86
C GLY A 49 7.21 15.94 4.40
N LYS A 50 8.17 16.01 3.47
CA LYS A 50 7.91 16.18 2.03
C LYS A 50 7.01 15.08 1.43
N ARG A 51 6.82 13.95 2.13
CA ARG A 51 6.12 12.77 1.60
C ARG A 51 4.60 12.81 1.74
N PHE A 52 4.03 13.65 2.59
CA PHE A 52 2.60 13.58 2.97
C PHE A 52 1.79 14.83 2.63
N GLY A 53 2.17 15.54 1.58
CA GLY A 53 1.40 16.64 1.02
C GLY A 53 0.19 16.20 0.20
N LYS A 54 -0.22 14.91 0.26
CA LYS A 54 -1.35 14.34 -0.47
C LYS A 54 -2.46 13.91 0.48
N CYS A 55 -3.72 14.13 0.10
CA CYS A 55 -4.85 13.61 0.85
C CYS A 55 -4.94 12.08 0.74
N LYS A 56 -5.70 11.47 1.65
CA LYS A 56 -5.89 10.01 1.70
C LYS A 56 -6.40 9.44 0.38
N ASP A 57 -7.34 10.11 -0.27
CA ASP A 57 -7.91 9.66 -1.55
C ASP A 57 -6.85 9.64 -2.65
N CYS A 58 -6.01 10.67 -2.74
CA CYS A 58 -4.91 10.70 -3.70
C CYS A 58 -3.85 9.63 -3.41
N GLU A 59 -3.61 9.31 -2.14
CA GLU A 59 -2.70 8.20 -1.76
C GLU A 59 -3.27 6.85 -2.15
N VAL A 60 -4.58 6.62 -1.88
CA VAL A 60 -5.28 5.38 -2.25
C VAL A 60 -5.31 5.20 -3.77
N ASN A 61 -5.67 6.24 -4.52
CA ASN A 61 -5.68 6.18 -5.98
C ASN A 61 -4.29 5.86 -6.53
N ARG A 62 -3.25 6.52 -6.05
CA ARG A 62 -1.87 6.23 -6.47
C ARG A 62 -1.43 4.80 -6.14
N ALA A 63 -1.84 4.27 -4.98
CA ALA A 63 -1.54 2.89 -4.62
C ALA A 63 -2.27 1.91 -5.54
N ARG A 64 -3.54 2.23 -5.88
CA ARG A 64 -4.34 1.48 -6.84
C ARG A 64 -3.70 1.48 -8.24
N ASP A 65 -3.30 2.64 -8.74
CA ASP A 65 -2.69 2.77 -10.07
C ASP A 65 -1.42 1.93 -10.15
N ARG A 66 -0.52 2.01 -9.15
CA ARG A 66 0.67 1.15 -9.09
C ARG A 66 0.35 -0.35 -9.08
N TYR A 67 -0.71 -0.75 -8.38
CA TYR A 67 -1.13 -2.15 -8.38
C TYR A 67 -1.68 -2.60 -9.74
N LEU A 68 -2.38 -1.70 -10.45
CA LEU A 68 -2.87 -1.97 -11.80
C LEU A 68 -1.73 -2.10 -12.81
N ASP A 69 -0.69 -1.26 -12.67
CA ASP A 69 0.49 -1.27 -13.54
C ASP A 69 1.38 -2.49 -13.27
N ASN A 70 1.64 -2.80 -12.00
CA ASN A 70 2.47 -3.94 -11.61
C ASN A 70 1.97 -4.53 -10.28
N PRO A 71 1.26 -5.67 -10.30
CA PRO A 71 0.74 -6.32 -9.09
C PRO A 71 1.79 -7.10 -8.29
N ILE A 72 2.93 -7.44 -8.88
CA ILE A 72 3.94 -8.33 -8.28
C ILE A 72 4.44 -7.84 -6.91
N PRO A 73 4.84 -6.57 -6.72
CA PRO A 73 5.28 -6.08 -5.42
C PRO A 73 4.23 -6.23 -4.32
N GLN A 74 2.96 -6.01 -4.65
CA GLN A 74 1.85 -6.15 -3.70
C GLN A 74 1.59 -7.62 -3.36
N MET A 75 1.62 -8.50 -4.35
CA MET A 75 1.45 -9.94 -4.17
C MET A 75 2.56 -10.49 -3.27
N LEU A 76 3.81 -10.08 -3.52
CA LEU A 76 4.98 -10.47 -2.72
C LEU A 76 4.85 -9.98 -1.27
N SER A 77 4.45 -8.72 -1.07
CA SER A 77 4.21 -8.18 0.26
C SER A 77 3.12 -8.95 1.01
N ASN A 78 2.00 -9.23 0.35
CA ASN A 78 0.90 -9.99 0.92
C ASN A 78 1.29 -11.43 1.27
N SER A 79 2.10 -12.09 0.44
CA SER A 79 2.59 -13.45 0.72
C SER A 79 3.55 -13.47 1.90
N LYS A 80 4.44 -12.48 2.05
CA LYS A 80 5.31 -12.31 3.22
C LYS A 80 4.52 -12.16 4.52
N VAL A 81 3.49 -11.31 4.51
CA VAL A 81 2.61 -11.11 5.67
C VAL A 81 1.89 -12.40 6.03
N ARG A 82 1.34 -13.13 5.04
CA ARG A 82 0.68 -14.42 5.26
C ARG A 82 1.63 -15.49 5.79
N ALA A 83 2.84 -15.55 5.25
CA ALA A 83 3.89 -16.48 5.70
C ALA A 83 4.26 -16.23 7.16
N LYS A 84 4.55 -14.96 7.50
CA LYS A 84 4.86 -14.54 8.88
C LYS A 84 3.74 -14.89 9.85
N LYS A 85 2.48 -14.63 9.49
CA LYS A 85 1.31 -14.94 10.33
C LYS A 85 1.15 -16.44 10.57
N LYS A 86 1.53 -17.28 9.61
CA LYS A 86 1.42 -18.75 9.69
C LYS A 86 2.69 -19.45 10.15
N GLY A 87 3.79 -18.73 10.38
CA GLY A 87 5.08 -19.30 10.76
C GLY A 87 5.69 -20.21 9.69
N ILE A 88 5.46 -19.93 8.40
CA ILE A 88 5.92 -20.76 7.28
C ILE A 88 7.02 -20.05 6.48
N PRO A 89 7.95 -20.81 5.82
CA PRO A 89 9.01 -20.25 5.02
C PRO A 89 8.52 -19.33 3.89
N HIS A 90 9.33 -18.30 3.58
CA HIS A 90 9.12 -17.39 2.45
C HIS A 90 10.48 -16.95 1.91
N ASN A 91 10.88 -17.46 0.76
CA ASN A 91 12.16 -17.11 0.11
C ASN A 91 12.03 -16.65 -1.34
N ILE A 92 10.79 -16.57 -1.88
CA ILE A 92 10.58 -16.05 -3.23
C ILE A 92 10.74 -14.53 -3.26
N ASP A 93 11.18 -14.02 -4.40
CA ASP A 93 11.40 -12.60 -4.68
C ASP A 93 10.61 -12.11 -5.90
N SER A 94 10.78 -10.83 -6.25
CA SER A 94 10.10 -10.23 -7.41
C SER A 94 10.60 -10.81 -8.72
N SER A 95 11.90 -11.07 -8.85
CA SER A 95 12.50 -11.62 -10.07
C SER A 95 11.92 -12.99 -10.40
N TYR A 96 11.72 -13.81 -9.38
CA TYR A 96 11.07 -15.11 -9.55
C TYR A 96 9.62 -14.96 -10.00
N LEU A 97 8.86 -14.05 -9.39
CA LEU A 97 7.47 -13.83 -9.76
C LEU A 97 7.34 -13.27 -11.18
N GLU A 98 8.23 -12.39 -11.59
CA GLU A 98 8.30 -11.87 -12.97
C GLU A 98 8.58 -13.00 -13.97
N LYS A 99 9.50 -13.90 -13.63
CA LYS A 99 9.84 -15.05 -14.48
C LYS A 99 8.69 -16.03 -14.68
N ILE A 100 7.91 -16.29 -13.64
CA ILE A 100 6.76 -17.22 -13.70
C ILE A 100 5.46 -16.56 -14.10
N TRP A 101 5.43 -15.22 -14.25
CA TRP A 101 4.23 -14.50 -14.64
C TRP A 101 3.78 -14.92 -16.06
N PRO A 102 2.50 -15.30 -16.24
CA PRO A 102 2.01 -15.70 -17.56
C PRO A 102 2.10 -14.54 -18.56
N LYS A 103 2.78 -14.75 -19.67
CA LYS A 103 2.99 -13.73 -20.72
C LYS A 103 1.70 -13.22 -21.36
N ASP A 104 0.68 -14.09 -21.40
CA ASP A 104 -0.65 -13.77 -21.93
C ASP A 104 -1.61 -13.20 -20.87
N ASN A 105 -1.14 -12.99 -19.64
CA ASN A 105 -1.95 -12.54 -18.50
C ASN A 105 -3.18 -13.43 -18.22
N LYS A 106 -3.06 -14.72 -18.47
CA LYS A 106 -4.11 -15.71 -18.16
C LYS A 106 -3.68 -16.60 -17.00
N CYS A 107 -4.68 -17.06 -16.25
CA CYS A 107 -4.45 -18.07 -15.24
C CYS A 107 -4.01 -19.38 -15.90
N PRO A 108 -2.84 -19.94 -15.57
CA PRO A 108 -2.34 -21.17 -16.21
C PRO A 108 -3.20 -22.41 -15.91
N VAL A 109 -4.03 -22.35 -14.85
CA VAL A 109 -4.91 -23.46 -14.45
C VAL A 109 -6.32 -23.31 -15.05
N LEU A 110 -6.87 -22.09 -14.99
CA LEU A 110 -8.27 -21.84 -15.37
C LEU A 110 -8.41 -21.26 -16.80
N GLY A 111 -7.33 -20.81 -17.42
CA GLY A 111 -7.34 -20.17 -18.73
C GLY A 111 -7.97 -18.78 -18.78
N ASN A 112 -8.58 -18.32 -17.69
CA ASN A 112 -9.22 -17.00 -17.63
C ASN A 112 -8.21 -15.87 -17.58
N LYS A 113 -8.50 -14.77 -18.29
CA LYS A 113 -7.68 -13.54 -18.23
C LYS A 113 -7.74 -12.93 -16.83
N PHE A 114 -6.58 -12.49 -16.33
CA PHE A 114 -6.53 -11.83 -15.04
C PHE A 114 -7.26 -10.48 -15.07
N GLU A 115 -8.03 -10.24 -14.01
CA GLU A 115 -8.72 -9.00 -13.76
C GLU A 115 -8.08 -8.28 -12.58
N MET A 116 -7.36 -7.20 -12.86
CA MET A 116 -6.75 -6.38 -11.81
C MET A 116 -7.77 -5.47 -11.14
N GLY A 117 -7.51 -5.14 -9.87
CA GLY A 117 -8.27 -4.14 -9.11
C GLY A 117 -9.34 -4.72 -8.19
N TYR A 118 -10.16 -3.82 -7.68
CA TYR A 118 -11.20 -4.12 -6.70
C TYR A 118 -12.57 -3.66 -7.22
N LYS A 119 -13.61 -4.42 -6.88
CA LYS A 119 -15.00 -4.05 -7.07
C LYS A 119 -15.70 -4.10 -5.72
N ASN A 120 -16.29 -2.99 -5.28
CA ASN A 120 -16.97 -2.88 -3.97
C ASN A 120 -16.08 -3.31 -2.78
N GLY A 121 -14.81 -2.90 -2.78
CA GLY A 121 -13.83 -3.25 -1.71
C GLY A 121 -13.34 -4.69 -1.73
N LYS A 122 -13.79 -5.53 -2.65
CA LYS A 122 -13.36 -6.92 -2.81
C LYS A 122 -12.52 -7.07 -4.08
N SER A 123 -11.57 -8.01 -4.06
CA SER A 123 -10.84 -8.41 -5.26
C SER A 123 -11.82 -8.90 -6.32
N LYS A 124 -11.54 -8.63 -7.59
CA LYS A 124 -12.31 -9.19 -8.69
C LYS A 124 -12.16 -10.72 -8.74
N ASN A 125 -13.14 -11.41 -9.34
CA ASN A 125 -13.18 -12.86 -9.34
C ASN A 125 -11.93 -13.54 -9.94
N PHE A 126 -11.36 -12.92 -10.98
CA PHE A 126 -10.13 -13.40 -11.64
C PHE A 126 -8.89 -12.60 -11.28
N SER A 127 -8.86 -12.02 -10.08
CA SER A 127 -7.64 -11.37 -9.59
C SER A 127 -6.53 -12.40 -9.40
N PRO A 128 -5.29 -12.10 -9.87
CA PRO A 128 -4.18 -13.03 -9.67
C PRO A 128 -3.88 -13.18 -8.19
N SER A 129 -3.63 -14.40 -7.78
CA SER A 129 -3.21 -14.74 -6.42
C SER A 129 -1.97 -15.62 -6.46
N LEU A 130 -1.10 -15.43 -5.49
CA LEU A 130 0.03 -16.32 -5.29
C LEU A 130 -0.40 -17.43 -4.34
N ASP A 131 -0.46 -18.63 -4.87
CA ASP A 131 -0.79 -19.85 -4.12
C ASP A 131 0.47 -20.68 -3.82
N ARG A 132 0.32 -21.66 -2.96
CA ARG A 132 1.39 -22.56 -2.52
C ARG A 132 1.09 -23.95 -3.06
N ILE A 133 2.03 -24.54 -3.76
CA ILE A 133 1.90 -25.91 -4.28
C ILE A 133 1.74 -26.88 -3.10
N ILE A 134 2.60 -26.71 -2.08
CA ILE A 134 2.54 -27.49 -0.84
C ILE A 134 2.34 -26.54 0.33
N PRO A 135 1.16 -26.52 0.97
CA PRO A 135 0.83 -25.55 2.02
C PRO A 135 1.85 -25.46 3.16
N LYS A 136 2.40 -26.59 3.61
CA LYS A 136 3.38 -26.68 4.69
C LYS A 136 4.77 -26.13 4.32
N LYS A 137 5.16 -26.23 3.05
CA LYS A 137 6.47 -25.74 2.57
C LYS A 137 6.54 -24.22 2.45
N GLY A 138 5.40 -23.52 2.46
CA GLY A 138 5.37 -22.08 2.38
C GLY A 138 5.50 -21.55 0.95
N TYR A 139 6.04 -20.32 0.82
CA TYR A 139 6.29 -19.65 -0.46
C TYR A 139 7.78 -19.82 -0.80
N VAL A 140 8.09 -20.91 -1.48
CA VAL A 140 9.47 -21.30 -1.84
C VAL A 140 9.58 -21.46 -3.35
N TYR A 141 10.81 -21.36 -3.85
CA TYR A 141 11.12 -21.69 -5.25
C TYR A 141 10.70 -23.14 -5.53
N GLY A 142 10.04 -23.35 -6.67
CA GLY A 142 9.65 -24.66 -7.18
C GLY A 142 10.48 -25.10 -8.35
#